data_861449bf7bd1edde3b796d7432ef6207
#
_entry.id   861449bf7bd1edde3b796d7432ef6207
#
_cell.length_a   1.000
_cell.length_b   1.000
_cell.length_c   1.000
_cell.angle_alpha   90.00
_cell.angle_beta   90.00
_cell.angle_gamma   90.00
#
_symmetry.space_group_name_H-M   'P 1'
#
loop_
_entity.id
_entity.type
_entity.pdbx_description
1 polymer ?
#
loop_
_entity_poly.entity_id
_entity_poly.type
_entity_poly.pdbx_seq_one_letter_code
_entity_poly.pdbx_strand_id
1 'polypeptide(L)'
;MAIKINGTIYPLSALRAMVLHTQGLTSPNGASPAPTPDAIVNLVTALGYVQIDTLHVVNRAHYVTLWARFGSYDIEDFHKLIYTPGERRLYEGWGHAASFISLEHYRYHRWRISRGYREWLEKDGNRQLADQTLERIRAEGGLRVADFEYSGPQRGSWYDWKPPKMALEVLFACGDLMVADRVNFHRVYDVRERVLPEWVNTTPVDLDEARRFCLEQAAKALAVFEPPHLTWYAHMLATPARSILRALIEEGVLVQIQGETMDGVKTWMVHRDNLPLLQRAAEGDLKPERTTFLAPFDSLFWAGERDQKLWGFNQVLECYKRPEDRIYGYFCFPILHRDRLVGRFDPKLDRKMGVLHLKALYLEPGIEPDNELVAGVAAAMRCFLSWHSAKSLNILRSAPAAFGEKLMRFL
;
A
#
# COMPACT_ATOMS: atom_id res chain seq x y z
N MET A 1 4.04 33.03 2.48
CA MET A 1 5.42 32.77 1.96
C MET A 1 5.89 31.48 2.57
N ALA A 2 6.33 30.49 1.78
CA ALA A 2 6.74 29.20 2.32
C ALA A 2 7.88 29.37 3.33
N ILE A 3 7.78 28.71 4.48
CA ILE A 3 8.90 28.64 5.43
C ILE A 3 10.01 27.82 4.76
N LYS A 4 11.17 28.45 4.58
CA LYS A 4 12.37 27.80 4.04
C LYS A 4 13.34 27.57 5.18
N ILE A 5 13.82 26.37 5.34
CA ILE A 5 15.00 26.10 6.15
C ILE A 5 16.20 26.48 5.28
N ASN A 6 16.73 27.70 5.49
CA ASN A 6 17.79 28.26 4.65
C ASN A 6 19.15 27.64 4.99
N GLY A 7 19.88 27.27 3.94
CA GLY A 7 21.34 27.00 3.95
C GLY A 7 21.75 25.54 4.14
N THR A 8 20.89 24.65 4.62
CA THR A 8 21.26 23.24 4.80
C THR A 8 20.80 22.40 3.61
N ILE A 9 21.74 21.72 2.97
CA ILE A 9 21.47 20.66 1.98
C ILE A 9 21.52 19.32 2.71
N TYR A 10 20.39 18.62 2.76
CA TYR A 10 20.30 17.31 3.40
C TYR A 10 20.87 16.23 2.49
N PRO A 11 21.76 15.35 3.00
CA PRO A 11 22.35 14.29 2.20
C PRO A 11 21.31 13.25 1.77
N LEU A 12 21.52 12.64 0.61
CA LEU A 12 20.62 11.63 0.04
C LEU A 12 20.38 10.45 0.99
N SER A 13 21.39 10.03 1.74
CA SER A 13 21.28 8.99 2.76
C SER A 13 20.30 9.35 3.88
N ALA A 14 20.30 10.60 4.34
CA ALA A 14 19.35 11.08 5.34
C ALA A 14 17.90 11.08 4.81
N LEU A 15 17.70 11.53 3.58
CA LEU A 15 16.37 11.52 2.95
C LEU A 15 15.83 10.09 2.79
N ARG A 16 16.67 9.15 2.35
CA ARG A 16 16.31 7.73 2.25
C ARG A 16 15.98 7.12 3.61
N ALA A 17 16.83 7.35 4.62
CA ALA A 17 16.62 6.85 5.97
C ALA A 17 15.29 7.35 6.56
N MET A 18 14.99 8.63 6.37
CA MET A 18 13.74 9.24 6.81
C MET A 18 12.53 8.62 6.09
N VAL A 19 12.57 8.47 4.76
CA VAL A 19 11.49 7.83 3.99
C VAL A 19 11.28 6.39 4.46
N LEU A 20 12.34 5.61 4.60
CA LEU A 20 12.24 4.22 5.05
C LEU A 20 11.71 4.12 6.48
N HIS A 21 12.04 5.08 7.34
CA HIS A 21 11.53 5.13 8.71
C HIS A 21 10.01 5.37 8.74
N THR A 22 9.52 6.38 8.04
CA THR A 22 8.06 6.67 7.98
C THR A 22 7.27 5.54 7.31
N GLN A 23 7.92 4.75 6.45
CA GLN A 23 7.34 3.58 5.82
C GLN A 23 7.50 2.29 6.67
N GLY A 24 8.13 2.35 7.86
CA GLY A 24 8.33 1.19 8.75
C GLY A 24 9.36 0.18 8.25
N LEU A 25 10.34 0.62 7.45
CA LEU A 25 11.31 -0.23 6.74
C LEU A 25 12.75 -0.12 7.26
N THR A 26 12.98 0.42 8.46
CA THR A 26 14.34 0.63 9.00
C THR A 26 14.85 -0.47 9.92
N SER A 27 13.96 -1.10 10.70
CA SER A 27 14.36 -2.08 11.72
C SER A 27 14.97 -3.33 11.10
N PRO A 28 16.04 -3.92 11.68
CA PRO A 28 16.68 -5.12 11.14
C PRO A 28 15.73 -6.32 11.09
N ASN A 29 16.04 -7.29 10.23
CA ASN A 29 15.25 -8.51 10.10
C ASN A 29 15.36 -9.35 11.38
N GLY A 30 14.22 -9.89 11.84
CA GLY A 30 14.20 -10.79 13.00
C GLY A 30 14.41 -10.12 14.36
N ALA A 31 14.51 -8.79 14.39
CA ALA A 31 14.70 -8.04 15.64
C ALA A 31 13.45 -7.98 16.54
N SER A 32 12.29 -8.35 16.03
CA SER A 32 11.05 -8.26 16.78
C SER A 32 10.31 -9.59 16.83
N PRO A 33 9.64 -9.90 17.94
CA PRO A 33 8.63 -10.95 18.00
C PRO A 33 7.53 -10.68 16.96
N ALA A 34 6.61 -11.62 16.77
CA ALA A 34 5.42 -11.42 15.94
C ALA A 34 4.74 -10.07 16.29
N PRO A 35 4.24 -9.32 15.31
CA PRO A 35 3.65 -8.01 15.56
C PRO A 35 2.42 -8.14 16.46
N THR A 36 2.30 -7.24 17.41
CA THR A 36 1.06 -7.11 18.19
C THR A 36 -0.06 -6.53 17.31
N PRO A 37 -1.34 -6.75 17.66
CA PRO A 37 -2.46 -6.08 17.02
C PRO A 37 -2.28 -4.57 16.91
N ASP A 38 -1.81 -3.91 17.97
CA ASP A 38 -1.53 -2.47 17.97
C ASP A 38 -0.41 -2.08 16.98
N ALA A 39 0.64 -2.89 16.87
CA ALA A 39 1.72 -2.61 15.91
C ALA A 39 1.20 -2.64 14.46
N ILE A 40 0.32 -3.60 14.14
CA ILE A 40 -0.30 -3.69 12.81
C ILE A 40 -1.20 -2.47 12.54
N VAL A 41 -2.07 -2.12 13.49
CA VAL A 41 -2.97 -0.96 13.37
C VAL A 41 -2.16 0.33 13.23
N ASN A 42 -1.14 0.53 14.06
CA ASN A 42 -0.27 1.70 14.02
C ASN A 42 0.45 1.85 12.68
N LEU A 43 0.92 0.74 12.11
CA LEU A 43 1.53 0.76 10.77
C LEU A 43 0.52 1.18 9.70
N VAL A 44 -0.67 0.56 9.67
CA VAL A 44 -1.71 0.92 8.69
C VAL A 44 -2.13 2.38 8.85
N THR A 45 -2.25 2.86 10.09
CA THR A 45 -2.57 4.25 10.43
C THR A 45 -1.46 5.20 9.96
N ALA A 46 -0.19 4.87 10.17
CA ALA A 46 0.94 5.69 9.73
C ALA A 46 1.06 5.76 8.21
N LEU A 47 0.87 4.64 7.51
CA LEU A 47 0.82 4.60 6.05
C LEU A 47 -0.46 5.27 5.48
N GLY A 48 -1.52 5.39 6.28
CA GLY A 48 -2.85 5.82 5.86
C GLY A 48 -3.64 4.73 5.14
N TYR A 49 -2.98 3.97 4.26
CA TYR A 49 -3.61 2.92 3.46
C TYR A 49 -2.69 1.72 3.28
N VAL A 50 -3.27 0.52 3.22
CA VAL A 50 -2.62 -0.69 2.69
C VAL A 50 -3.48 -1.22 1.55
N GLN A 51 -2.98 -1.14 0.32
CA GLN A 51 -3.74 -1.47 -0.88
C GLN A 51 -4.12 -2.95 -0.92
N ILE A 52 -5.39 -3.22 -1.13
CA ILE A 52 -5.93 -4.57 -1.36
C ILE A 52 -5.71 -4.93 -2.81
N ASP A 53 -4.98 -6.02 -3.04
CA ASP A 53 -4.77 -6.56 -4.37
C ASP A 53 -5.35 -7.97 -4.50
N THR A 54 -5.88 -8.26 -5.69
CA THR A 54 -6.47 -9.56 -6.02
C THR A 54 -5.48 -10.55 -6.60
N LEU A 55 -4.33 -10.08 -7.12
CA LEU A 55 -3.30 -10.94 -7.68
C LEU A 55 -2.65 -11.81 -6.60
N HIS A 56 -2.63 -13.11 -6.81
CA HIS A 56 -2.15 -14.11 -5.87
C HIS A 56 -1.04 -14.97 -6.49
N VAL A 57 0.11 -14.33 -6.77
CA VAL A 57 1.25 -15.00 -7.40
C VAL A 57 2.02 -15.86 -6.39
N VAL A 58 2.47 -15.26 -5.31
CA VAL A 58 3.05 -15.92 -4.13
C VAL A 58 2.13 -15.71 -2.93
N ASN A 59 1.81 -14.46 -2.67
CA ASN A 59 0.77 -14.03 -1.75
C ASN A 59 0.19 -12.71 -2.26
N ARG A 60 -0.92 -12.24 -1.66
CA ARG A 60 -1.50 -10.96 -2.05
C ARG A 60 -0.63 -9.81 -1.55
N ALA A 61 -0.56 -8.73 -2.32
CA ALA A 61 0.34 -7.59 -2.05
C ALA A 61 0.21 -7.04 -0.62
N HIS A 62 -1.01 -6.89 -0.10
CA HIS A 62 -1.22 -6.36 1.27
C HIS A 62 -0.60 -7.23 2.37
N TYR A 63 -0.61 -8.56 2.22
CA TYR A 63 0.08 -9.42 3.19
C TYR A 63 1.60 -9.28 3.09
N VAL A 64 2.13 -9.17 1.86
CA VAL A 64 3.56 -8.93 1.64
C VAL A 64 3.99 -7.55 2.14
N THR A 65 3.13 -6.54 2.01
CA THR A 65 3.38 -5.18 2.56
C THR A 65 3.60 -5.23 4.07
N LEU A 66 2.79 -6.00 4.82
CA LEU A 66 2.99 -6.20 6.26
C LEU A 66 4.24 -7.04 6.52
N TRP A 67 4.42 -8.15 5.79
CA TRP A 67 5.60 -9.00 5.91
C TRP A 67 6.89 -8.23 5.69
N ALA A 68 6.94 -7.34 4.72
CA ALA A 68 8.10 -6.50 4.44
C ALA A 68 8.54 -5.66 5.65
N ARG A 69 7.61 -5.35 6.57
CA ARG A 69 7.86 -4.51 7.76
C ARG A 69 8.03 -5.32 9.03
N PHE A 70 7.28 -6.38 9.18
CA PHE A 70 7.27 -7.17 10.42
C PHE A 70 8.08 -8.48 10.31
N GLY A 71 8.32 -9.00 9.10
CA GLY A 71 8.74 -10.37 8.90
C GLY A 71 7.54 -11.33 8.96
N SER A 72 7.79 -12.56 9.39
CA SER A 72 6.73 -13.58 9.50
C SER A 72 5.69 -13.19 10.57
N TYR A 73 4.41 -13.24 10.20
CA TYR A 73 3.28 -12.99 11.06
C TYR A 73 2.11 -13.91 10.67
N ASP A 74 1.14 -14.08 11.56
CA ASP A 74 -0.08 -14.80 11.25
C ASP A 74 -1.06 -13.87 10.50
N ILE A 75 -1.46 -14.27 9.30
CA ILE A 75 -2.43 -13.53 8.48
C ILE A 75 -3.79 -13.45 9.18
N GLU A 76 -4.15 -14.46 9.97
CA GLU A 76 -5.41 -14.47 10.71
C GLU A 76 -5.47 -13.39 11.79
N ASP A 77 -4.36 -13.02 12.41
CA ASP A 77 -4.33 -11.89 13.34
C ASP A 77 -4.62 -10.56 12.64
N PHE A 78 -4.17 -10.41 11.39
CA PHE A 78 -4.56 -9.26 10.58
C PHE A 78 -6.03 -9.29 10.19
N HIS A 79 -6.58 -10.47 9.82
CA HIS A 79 -7.99 -10.65 9.51
C HIS A 79 -8.91 -10.32 10.69
N LYS A 80 -8.54 -10.72 11.91
CA LYS A 80 -9.31 -10.39 13.12
C LYS A 80 -9.50 -8.88 13.27
N LEU A 81 -8.44 -8.09 13.02
CA LEU A 81 -8.50 -6.63 13.10
C LEU A 81 -9.43 -6.00 12.05
N ILE A 82 -9.82 -6.73 11.00
CA ILE A 82 -10.66 -6.22 9.92
C ILE A 82 -12.07 -6.78 10.02
N TYR A 83 -12.22 -8.08 10.32
CA TYR A 83 -13.49 -8.78 10.14
C TYR A 83 -14.12 -9.30 11.43
N THR A 84 -13.35 -9.49 12.52
CA THR A 84 -13.91 -10.04 13.76
C THR A 84 -14.62 -8.97 14.57
N PRO A 85 -15.92 -9.13 14.87
CA PRO A 85 -16.62 -8.23 15.78
C PRO A 85 -15.91 -8.16 17.15
N GLY A 86 -15.77 -6.95 17.70
CA GLY A 86 -15.09 -6.70 18.98
C GLY A 86 -13.57 -6.51 18.85
N GLU A 87 -12.92 -7.09 17.84
CA GLU A 87 -11.49 -6.89 17.58
C GLU A 87 -11.23 -5.91 16.42
N ARG A 88 -12.28 -5.54 15.69
CA ARG A 88 -12.20 -4.70 14.49
C ARG A 88 -11.63 -3.32 14.81
N ARG A 89 -10.52 -2.99 14.14
CA ARG A 89 -9.81 -1.70 14.21
C ARG A 89 -9.50 -1.13 12.82
N LEU A 90 -9.61 -1.98 11.79
CA LEU A 90 -9.40 -1.65 10.39
C LEU A 90 -10.68 -1.97 9.60
N TYR A 91 -10.80 -1.37 8.42
CA TYR A 91 -11.91 -1.65 7.50
C TYR A 91 -11.46 -1.56 6.04
N GLU A 92 -12.23 -2.15 5.14
CA GLU A 92 -12.06 -1.96 3.71
C GLU A 92 -12.73 -0.67 3.26
N GLY A 93 -11.98 0.16 2.54
CA GLY A 93 -12.48 1.41 1.99
C GLY A 93 -11.70 1.84 0.75
N TRP A 94 -12.00 3.02 0.26
CA TRP A 94 -11.29 3.64 -0.85
C TRP A 94 -10.23 4.60 -0.31
N GLY A 95 -8.96 4.24 -0.49
CA GLY A 95 -7.78 5.06 -0.21
C GLY A 95 -7.06 5.43 -1.50
N HIS A 96 -5.78 5.05 -1.63
CA HIS A 96 -5.06 5.11 -2.91
C HIS A 96 -5.76 4.25 -3.99
N ALA A 97 -6.24 3.09 -3.61
CA ALA A 97 -7.12 2.20 -4.33
C ALA A 97 -8.09 1.57 -3.31
N ALA A 98 -8.70 0.41 -3.60
CA ALA A 98 -9.32 -0.40 -2.55
C ALA A 98 -8.26 -0.74 -1.50
N SER A 99 -8.49 -0.41 -0.24
CA SER A 99 -7.46 -0.44 0.80
C SER A 99 -8.02 -0.83 2.16
N PHE A 100 -7.15 -1.35 3.02
CA PHE A 100 -7.39 -1.38 4.45
C PHE A 100 -7.00 -0.04 5.06
N ILE A 101 -7.88 0.49 5.90
CA ILE A 101 -7.78 1.83 6.50
C ILE A 101 -8.10 1.71 7.99
N SER A 102 -7.47 2.52 8.83
CA SER A 102 -7.79 2.60 10.26
C SER A 102 -9.19 3.15 10.47
N LEU A 103 -9.97 2.53 11.37
CA LEU A 103 -11.30 3.02 11.78
C LEU A 103 -11.23 4.38 12.48
N GLU A 104 -10.08 4.76 13.06
CA GLU A 104 -9.84 6.10 13.60
C GLU A 104 -9.96 7.19 12.54
N HIS A 105 -9.64 6.86 11.29
CA HIS A 105 -9.72 7.76 10.15
C HIS A 105 -11.05 7.69 9.39
N TYR A 106 -11.99 6.86 9.83
CA TYR A 106 -13.24 6.54 9.11
C TYR A 106 -13.97 7.78 8.59
N ARG A 107 -14.20 8.79 9.45
CA ARG A 107 -14.96 10.00 9.11
C ARG A 107 -14.34 10.80 7.94
N TYR A 108 -13.01 10.75 7.79
CA TYR A 108 -12.26 11.49 6.77
C TYR A 108 -12.23 10.79 5.40
N HIS A 109 -12.70 9.53 5.28
CA HIS A 109 -12.69 8.79 4.01
C HIS A 109 -14.07 8.65 3.36
N ARG A 110 -15.13 9.09 4.02
CA ARG A 110 -16.52 8.95 3.53
C ARG A 110 -16.87 9.78 2.29
N TRP A 111 -16.08 10.78 1.94
CA TRP A 111 -16.33 11.68 0.81
C TRP A 111 -16.00 11.09 -0.57
N ARG A 112 -15.36 9.93 -0.63
CA ARG A 112 -14.81 9.34 -1.87
C ARG A 112 -15.85 8.68 -2.77
N ILE A 113 -17.06 9.19 -2.80
CA ILE A 113 -18.11 8.71 -3.71
C ILE A 113 -17.82 9.23 -5.11
N SER A 114 -17.58 8.33 -6.08
CA SER A 114 -17.34 8.72 -7.45
C SER A 114 -18.56 9.39 -8.07
N ARG A 115 -18.32 10.32 -9.00
CA ARG A 115 -19.40 10.96 -9.77
C ARG A 115 -20.26 9.91 -10.49
N GLY A 116 -19.66 8.89 -11.07
CA GLY A 116 -20.37 7.83 -11.77
C GLY A 116 -21.33 7.03 -10.88
N TYR A 117 -21.03 6.87 -9.58
CA TYR A 117 -21.96 6.22 -8.65
C TYR A 117 -23.18 7.11 -8.33
N ARG A 118 -22.98 8.42 -8.20
CA ARG A 118 -24.11 9.37 -8.03
C ARG A 118 -25.01 9.38 -9.26
N GLU A 119 -24.43 9.51 -10.45
CA GLU A 119 -25.16 9.46 -11.72
C GLU A 119 -25.89 8.13 -11.92
N TRP A 120 -25.31 7.03 -11.41
CA TRP A 120 -25.98 5.73 -11.46
C TRP A 120 -27.23 5.71 -10.58
N LEU A 121 -27.18 6.26 -9.37
CA LEU A 121 -28.33 6.36 -8.45
C LEU A 121 -29.47 7.27 -8.99
N GLU A 122 -29.13 8.22 -9.85
CA GLU A 122 -30.09 9.15 -10.45
C GLU A 122 -30.88 8.54 -11.62
N LYS A 123 -30.43 7.39 -12.17
CA LYS A 123 -31.15 6.72 -13.26
C LYS A 123 -32.37 5.96 -12.75
N ASP A 124 -33.41 5.96 -13.57
CA ASP A 124 -34.66 5.26 -13.26
C ASP A 124 -34.45 3.79 -12.92
N GLY A 125 -35.09 3.33 -11.86
CA GLY A 125 -35.01 1.96 -11.35
C GLY A 125 -33.74 1.61 -10.55
N ASN A 126 -32.64 2.34 -10.71
CA ASN A 126 -31.40 2.02 -10.01
C ASN A 126 -31.47 2.32 -8.50
N ARG A 127 -32.12 3.42 -8.13
CA ARG A 127 -32.37 3.74 -6.71
C ARG A 127 -33.25 2.67 -6.06
N GLN A 128 -34.33 2.26 -6.72
CA GLN A 128 -35.18 1.19 -6.22
C GLN A 128 -34.42 -0.12 -6.04
N LEU A 129 -33.52 -0.47 -6.99
CA LEU A 129 -32.66 -1.65 -6.88
C LEU A 129 -31.69 -1.53 -5.70
N ALA A 130 -31.08 -0.36 -5.47
CA ALA A 130 -30.21 -0.11 -4.33
C ALA A 130 -30.98 -0.27 -3.02
N ASP A 131 -32.16 0.33 -2.90
CA ASP A 131 -33.01 0.26 -1.71
C ASP A 131 -33.44 -1.19 -1.42
N GLN A 132 -33.88 -1.93 -2.42
CA GLN A 132 -34.23 -3.36 -2.29
C GLN A 132 -33.03 -4.21 -1.88
N THR A 133 -31.85 -3.92 -2.43
CA THR A 133 -30.61 -4.60 -2.07
C THR A 133 -30.25 -4.35 -0.60
N LEU A 134 -30.37 -3.10 -0.15
CA LEU A 134 -30.09 -2.71 1.24
C LEU A 134 -31.08 -3.34 2.22
N GLU A 135 -32.39 -3.33 1.91
CA GLU A 135 -33.41 -3.97 2.73
C GLU A 135 -33.22 -5.47 2.83
N ARG A 136 -32.85 -6.13 1.74
CA ARG A 136 -32.53 -7.55 1.75
C ARG A 136 -31.39 -7.88 2.68
N ILE A 137 -30.29 -7.11 2.63
CA ILE A 137 -29.14 -7.30 3.53
C ILE A 137 -29.54 -7.01 4.99
N ARG A 138 -30.43 -6.02 5.23
CA ARG A 138 -30.94 -5.76 6.58
C ARG A 138 -31.73 -6.95 7.14
N ALA A 139 -32.52 -7.60 6.31
CA ALA A 139 -33.35 -8.73 6.71
C ALA A 139 -32.58 -10.05 6.85
N GLU A 140 -31.68 -10.35 5.92
CA GLU A 140 -31.01 -11.66 5.82
C GLU A 140 -29.61 -11.70 6.48
N GLY A 141 -28.99 -10.53 6.71
CA GLY A 141 -27.61 -10.43 7.16
C GLY A 141 -26.63 -10.20 6.02
N GLY A 142 -25.33 -10.46 6.28
CA GLY A 142 -24.27 -10.24 5.30
C GLY A 142 -24.41 -11.10 4.05
N LEU A 143 -24.37 -10.48 2.86
CA LEU A 143 -24.54 -11.15 1.56
C LEU A 143 -23.38 -10.84 0.61
N ARG A 144 -23.10 -11.80 -0.28
CA ARG A 144 -22.11 -11.68 -1.36
C ARG A 144 -22.83 -11.38 -2.69
N VAL A 145 -22.10 -10.92 -3.68
CA VAL A 145 -22.63 -10.77 -5.07
C VAL A 145 -23.28 -12.04 -5.59
N ALA A 146 -22.72 -13.21 -5.23
CA ALA A 146 -23.21 -14.52 -5.68
C ALA A 146 -24.59 -14.90 -5.09
N ASP A 147 -24.98 -14.29 -3.99
CA ASP A 147 -26.25 -14.56 -3.31
C ASP A 147 -27.43 -13.81 -3.96
N PHE A 148 -27.14 -12.96 -4.96
CA PHE A 148 -28.14 -12.22 -5.75
C PHE A 148 -28.33 -12.90 -7.11
N GLU A 149 -29.51 -13.43 -7.35
CA GLU A 149 -29.89 -13.99 -8.66
C GLU A 149 -29.97 -12.88 -9.72
N TYR A 150 -29.47 -13.20 -10.91
CA TYR A 150 -29.58 -12.37 -12.07
C TYR A 150 -29.80 -13.22 -13.33
N SER A 151 -30.99 -13.18 -13.88
CA SER A 151 -31.41 -13.91 -15.09
C SER A 151 -31.32 -13.09 -16.38
N GLY A 152 -30.79 -11.87 -16.31
CA GLY A 152 -30.64 -10.99 -17.47
C GLY A 152 -29.48 -11.39 -18.39
N PRO A 153 -29.36 -10.75 -19.58
CA PRO A 153 -28.34 -11.07 -20.58
C PRO A 153 -26.93 -10.92 -19.99
N GLN A 154 -26.05 -11.89 -20.33
CA GLN A 154 -24.62 -11.75 -20.05
C GLN A 154 -24.08 -10.60 -20.90
N ARG A 155 -23.54 -9.56 -20.25
CA ARG A 155 -22.90 -8.43 -20.91
C ARG A 155 -21.42 -8.72 -21.18
N GLY A 156 -20.90 -8.22 -22.30
CA GLY A 156 -19.68 -8.74 -22.92
C GLY A 156 -18.37 -8.07 -22.52
N SER A 157 -18.31 -7.12 -21.61
CA SER A 157 -17.06 -6.45 -21.23
C SER A 157 -16.71 -6.64 -19.76
N TRP A 158 -15.41 -6.58 -19.43
CA TRP A 158 -14.89 -6.70 -18.06
C TRP A 158 -15.51 -5.68 -17.09
N TYR A 159 -15.97 -4.53 -17.58
CA TYR A 159 -16.56 -3.44 -16.80
C TYR A 159 -18.11 -3.46 -16.80
N ASP A 160 -18.77 -4.37 -17.52
CA ASP A 160 -20.22 -4.52 -17.52
C ASP A 160 -20.68 -5.33 -16.30
N TRP A 161 -20.73 -4.66 -15.17
CA TRP A 161 -21.19 -5.29 -13.94
C TRP A 161 -22.68 -5.58 -13.97
N LYS A 162 -23.06 -6.75 -13.44
CA LYS A 162 -24.47 -7.08 -13.23
C LYS A 162 -25.12 -6.05 -12.30
N PRO A 163 -26.40 -5.70 -12.50
CA PRO A 163 -27.09 -4.71 -11.68
C PRO A 163 -26.95 -4.91 -10.16
N PRO A 164 -27.11 -6.15 -9.60
CA PRO A 164 -26.91 -6.36 -8.16
C PRO A 164 -25.48 -6.04 -7.69
N LYS A 165 -24.47 -6.39 -8.48
CA LYS A 165 -23.09 -6.05 -8.16
C LYS A 165 -22.89 -4.53 -8.14
N MET A 166 -23.45 -3.81 -9.11
CA MET A 166 -23.37 -2.35 -9.13
C MET A 166 -24.08 -1.74 -7.92
N ALA A 167 -25.26 -2.23 -7.54
CA ALA A 167 -25.96 -1.76 -6.35
C ALA A 167 -25.11 -1.93 -5.08
N LEU A 168 -24.49 -3.09 -4.89
CA LEU A 168 -23.61 -3.37 -3.75
C LEU A 168 -22.40 -2.43 -3.72
N GLU A 169 -21.74 -2.22 -4.86
CA GLU A 169 -20.55 -1.33 -4.93
C GLU A 169 -20.94 0.15 -4.70
N VAL A 170 -22.10 0.57 -5.18
CA VAL A 170 -22.61 1.93 -4.93
C VAL A 170 -22.95 2.13 -3.46
N LEU A 171 -23.71 1.22 -2.85
CA LEU A 171 -24.07 1.27 -1.43
C LEU A 171 -22.80 1.20 -0.52
N PHE A 172 -21.83 0.39 -0.90
CA PHE A 172 -20.51 0.35 -0.21
C PHE A 172 -19.78 1.69 -0.33
N ALA A 173 -19.72 2.27 -1.52
CA ALA A 173 -19.07 3.57 -1.74
C ALA A 173 -19.81 4.71 -1.02
N CYS A 174 -21.14 4.65 -0.94
CA CYS A 174 -21.96 5.61 -0.17
C CYS A 174 -21.82 5.44 1.34
N GLY A 175 -21.30 4.29 1.79
CA GLY A 175 -21.13 3.97 3.20
C GLY A 175 -22.40 3.47 3.90
N ASP A 176 -23.41 3.04 3.14
CA ASP A 176 -24.58 2.33 3.65
C ASP A 176 -24.25 0.87 3.95
N LEU A 177 -23.35 0.29 3.15
CA LEU A 177 -22.75 -1.02 3.37
C LEU A 177 -21.28 -0.90 3.73
N MET A 178 -20.80 -1.91 4.46
CA MET A 178 -19.40 -2.17 4.72
C MET A 178 -19.07 -3.62 4.36
N VAL A 179 -17.79 -3.93 4.20
CA VAL A 179 -17.33 -5.31 4.09
C VAL A 179 -17.25 -5.91 5.49
N ALA A 180 -18.13 -6.85 5.76
CA ALA A 180 -18.19 -7.56 7.04
C ALA A 180 -17.19 -8.68 7.13
N ASP A 181 -16.95 -9.38 5.99
CA ASP A 181 -16.07 -10.55 5.89
C ASP A 181 -15.65 -10.80 4.43
N ARG A 182 -14.75 -11.78 4.22
CA ARG A 182 -14.43 -12.33 2.89
C ARG A 182 -14.47 -13.86 2.89
N VAL A 183 -15.25 -14.41 1.98
CA VAL A 183 -15.30 -15.85 1.72
C VAL A 183 -14.62 -16.15 0.38
N ASN A 184 -13.54 -16.94 0.40
CA ASN A 184 -12.70 -17.16 -0.78
C ASN A 184 -12.29 -15.86 -1.49
N PHE A 185 -11.99 -14.84 -0.70
CA PHE A 185 -11.65 -13.48 -1.12
C PHE A 185 -12.81 -12.68 -1.75
N HIS A 186 -14.01 -13.21 -1.84
CA HIS A 186 -15.20 -12.46 -2.22
C HIS A 186 -15.76 -11.69 -1.02
N ARG A 187 -16.07 -10.43 -1.21
CA ARG A 187 -16.64 -9.56 -0.19
C ARG A 187 -18.01 -10.06 0.27
N VAL A 188 -18.22 -10.09 1.57
CA VAL A 188 -19.51 -10.19 2.23
C VAL A 188 -19.88 -8.78 2.67
N TYR A 189 -20.93 -8.24 2.10
CA TYR A 189 -21.43 -6.90 2.42
C TYR A 189 -22.50 -6.97 3.49
N ASP A 190 -22.38 -6.14 4.51
CA ASP A 190 -23.43 -5.99 5.51
C ASP A 190 -23.68 -4.51 5.81
N VAL A 191 -24.80 -4.20 6.46
CA VAL A 191 -25.16 -2.83 6.79
C VAL A 191 -24.14 -2.24 7.76
N ARG A 192 -23.82 -0.97 7.52
CA ARG A 192 -22.83 -0.24 8.32
C ARG A 192 -23.08 -0.35 9.83
N GLU A 193 -24.35 -0.29 10.25
CA GLU A 193 -24.77 -0.30 11.66
C GLU A 193 -24.43 -1.60 12.37
N ARG A 194 -24.28 -2.73 11.65
CA ARG A 194 -23.83 -4.02 12.20
C ARG A 194 -22.33 -4.21 12.16
N VAL A 195 -21.67 -3.57 11.21
CA VAL A 195 -20.23 -3.78 10.97
C VAL A 195 -19.38 -2.78 11.74
N LEU A 196 -19.81 -1.52 11.82
CA LEU A 196 -19.04 -0.43 12.41
C LEU A 196 -19.13 -0.47 13.94
N PRO A 197 -18.00 -0.56 14.67
CA PRO A 197 -18.02 -0.50 16.13
C PRO A 197 -18.55 0.84 16.66
N GLU A 198 -19.26 0.81 17.79
CA GLU A 198 -19.89 1.99 18.40
C GLU A 198 -18.91 3.11 18.78
N TRP A 199 -17.65 2.76 19.10
CA TRP A 199 -16.62 3.73 19.46
C TRP A 199 -16.13 4.59 18.30
N VAL A 200 -16.46 4.21 17.03
CA VAL A 200 -15.97 4.92 15.84
C VAL A 200 -16.69 6.26 15.67
N ASN A 201 -15.89 7.32 15.57
CA ASN A 201 -16.46 8.65 15.31
C ASN A 201 -16.99 8.73 13.87
N THR A 202 -18.30 8.87 13.76
CA THR A 202 -19.02 9.00 12.48
C THR A 202 -19.47 10.42 12.17
N THR A 203 -19.12 11.41 13.03
CA THR A 203 -19.48 12.81 12.81
C THR A 203 -18.99 13.27 11.43
N PRO A 204 -19.87 13.76 10.57
CA PRO A 204 -19.46 14.24 9.26
C PRO A 204 -18.42 15.37 9.37
N VAL A 205 -17.48 15.38 8.46
CA VAL A 205 -16.55 16.50 8.23
C VAL A 205 -16.87 17.14 6.90
N ASP A 206 -16.52 18.41 6.74
CA ASP A 206 -16.64 19.03 5.43
C ASP A 206 -15.62 18.44 4.45
N LEU A 207 -15.85 18.66 3.16
CA LEU A 207 -15.07 18.04 2.11
C LEU A 207 -13.60 18.51 2.09
N ASP A 208 -13.36 19.78 2.42
CA ASP A 208 -12.00 20.33 2.40
C ASP A 208 -11.22 19.95 3.65
N GLU A 209 -11.89 19.80 4.81
CA GLU A 209 -11.31 19.21 6.01
C GLU A 209 -10.88 17.76 5.74
N ALA A 210 -11.74 16.97 5.14
CA ALA A 210 -11.44 15.58 4.79
C ALA A 210 -10.28 15.46 3.79
N ARG A 211 -10.25 16.30 2.77
CA ARG A 211 -9.16 16.38 1.78
C ARG A 211 -7.84 16.80 2.42
N ARG A 212 -7.89 17.83 3.26
CA ARG A 212 -6.74 18.31 4.01
C ARG A 212 -6.15 17.20 4.86
N PHE A 213 -6.97 16.51 5.64
CA PHE A 213 -6.53 15.35 6.43
C PHE A 213 -5.80 14.31 5.57
N CYS A 214 -6.37 13.92 4.42
CA CYS A 214 -5.74 12.94 3.53
C CYS A 214 -4.39 13.42 2.96
N LEU A 215 -4.25 14.72 2.65
CA LEU A 215 -3.00 15.30 2.15
C LEU A 215 -1.94 15.40 3.24
N GLU A 216 -2.29 15.78 4.47
CA GLU A 216 -1.38 15.79 5.61
C GLU A 216 -0.93 14.38 5.98
N GLN A 217 -1.85 13.39 5.96
CA GLN A 217 -1.51 11.97 6.16
C GLN A 217 -0.51 11.48 5.10
N ALA A 218 -0.76 11.79 3.83
CA ALA A 218 0.17 11.47 2.74
C ALA A 218 1.54 12.15 2.94
N ALA A 219 1.58 13.41 3.39
CA ALA A 219 2.80 14.14 3.65
C ALA A 219 3.64 13.51 4.77
N LYS A 220 2.99 13.04 5.84
CA LYS A 220 3.65 12.34 6.94
C LYS A 220 4.20 10.99 6.49
N ALA A 221 3.43 10.22 5.73
CA ALA A 221 3.83 8.91 5.22
C ALA A 221 4.95 8.97 4.18
N LEU A 222 4.94 9.97 3.30
CA LEU A 222 5.94 10.16 2.25
C LEU A 222 7.28 10.69 2.77
N ALA A 223 7.29 11.37 3.92
CA ALA A 223 8.43 12.03 4.53
C ALA A 223 8.97 13.20 3.68
N VAL A 224 9.61 12.92 2.55
CA VAL A 224 10.06 13.93 1.57
C VAL A 224 9.31 13.76 0.25
N PHE A 225 8.84 14.88 -0.32
CA PHE A 225 7.97 14.83 -1.48
C PHE A 225 7.97 16.15 -2.25
N GLU A 226 7.49 16.11 -3.48
CA GLU A 226 7.04 17.28 -4.25
C GLU A 226 5.50 17.34 -4.15
N PRO A 227 4.87 18.53 -4.26
CA PRO A 227 3.42 18.66 -4.08
C PRO A 227 2.55 17.68 -4.91
N PRO A 228 2.88 17.35 -6.17
CA PRO A 228 2.12 16.34 -6.93
C PRO A 228 2.12 14.95 -6.31
N HIS A 229 3.19 14.57 -5.58
CA HIS A 229 3.28 13.26 -4.93
C HIS A 229 2.18 13.05 -3.89
N LEU A 230 1.76 14.12 -3.19
CA LEU A 230 0.67 14.04 -2.21
C LEU A 230 -0.65 13.67 -2.87
N THR A 231 -0.95 14.28 -4.03
CA THR A 231 -2.18 13.99 -4.76
C THR A 231 -2.18 12.58 -5.34
N TRP A 232 -1.03 12.08 -5.75
CA TRP A 232 -0.89 10.70 -6.23
C TRP A 232 -1.06 9.70 -5.08
N TYR A 233 -0.37 9.91 -3.95
CA TYR A 233 -0.48 9.06 -2.77
C TYR A 233 -1.92 9.00 -2.23
N ALA A 234 -2.56 10.16 -2.08
CA ALA A 234 -3.94 10.26 -1.62
C ALA A 234 -4.97 9.91 -2.71
N HIS A 235 -4.54 9.60 -3.94
CA HIS A 235 -5.42 9.37 -5.11
C HIS A 235 -6.47 10.48 -5.25
N MET A 236 -6.01 11.72 -5.27
CA MET A 236 -6.84 12.92 -5.30
C MET A 236 -6.57 13.72 -6.58
N LEU A 237 -7.62 14.30 -7.17
CA LEU A 237 -7.46 15.20 -8.30
C LEU A 237 -6.66 16.44 -7.89
N ALA A 238 -5.75 16.89 -8.77
CA ALA A 238 -4.88 18.03 -8.48
C ALA A 238 -5.64 19.36 -8.32
N THR A 239 -6.73 19.56 -9.06
CA THR A 239 -7.50 20.81 -9.01
C THR A 239 -8.09 21.09 -7.63
N PRO A 240 -8.87 20.18 -7.00
CA PRO A 240 -9.38 20.41 -5.65
C PRO A 240 -8.29 20.44 -4.56
N ALA A 241 -7.13 19.81 -4.80
CA ALA A 241 -6.04 19.83 -3.83
C ALA A 241 -5.24 21.13 -3.83
N ARG A 242 -5.26 21.91 -4.91
CA ARG A 242 -4.37 23.07 -5.11
C ARG A 242 -4.52 24.15 -4.06
N SER A 243 -5.74 24.53 -3.70
CA SER A 243 -6.03 25.53 -2.65
C SER A 243 -5.55 25.06 -1.28
N ILE A 244 -5.83 23.79 -0.96
CA ILE A 244 -5.44 23.17 0.32
C ILE A 244 -3.92 23.09 0.43
N LEU A 245 -3.22 22.64 -0.62
CA LEU A 245 -1.76 22.59 -0.62
C LEU A 245 -1.13 23.98 -0.43
N ARG A 246 -1.72 25.02 -1.06
CA ARG A 246 -1.28 26.41 -0.86
C ARG A 246 -1.44 26.84 0.60
N ALA A 247 -2.61 26.59 1.19
CA ALA A 247 -2.87 26.90 2.59
C ALA A 247 -1.89 26.17 3.53
N LEU A 248 -1.64 24.87 3.32
CA LEU A 248 -0.69 24.09 4.11
C LEU A 248 0.74 24.66 4.04
N ILE A 249 1.15 25.18 2.89
CA ILE A 249 2.45 25.85 2.71
C ILE A 249 2.46 27.20 3.42
N GLU A 250 1.41 28.03 3.27
CA GLU A 250 1.30 29.36 3.88
C GLU A 250 1.24 29.29 5.41
N GLU A 251 0.59 28.27 5.95
CA GLU A 251 0.49 27.99 7.38
C GLU A 251 1.77 27.34 7.97
N GLY A 252 2.75 27.01 7.12
CA GLY A 252 3.98 26.34 7.55
C GLY A 252 3.80 24.89 8.01
N VAL A 253 2.71 24.23 7.61
CA VAL A 253 2.50 22.80 7.81
C VAL A 253 3.41 22.01 6.87
N LEU A 254 3.55 22.49 5.63
CA LEU A 254 4.51 21.95 4.66
C LEU A 254 5.68 22.94 4.54
N VAL A 255 6.88 22.43 4.79
CA VAL A 255 8.12 23.21 4.86
C VAL A 255 9.04 22.85 3.71
N GLN A 256 9.66 23.83 3.07
CA GLN A 256 10.65 23.64 2.02
C GLN A 256 12.03 23.34 2.58
N ILE A 257 12.69 22.33 2.02
CA ILE A 257 14.09 21.97 2.28
C ILE A 257 14.87 21.81 0.98
N GLN A 258 16.20 21.86 1.06
CA GLN A 258 17.08 21.43 -0.02
C GLN A 258 17.64 20.05 0.30
N GLY A 259 17.64 19.14 -0.66
CA GLY A 259 18.17 17.80 -0.44
C GLY A 259 18.74 17.18 -1.70
N GLU A 260 19.70 16.30 -1.50
CA GLU A 260 20.36 15.57 -2.58
C GLU A 260 19.41 14.56 -3.25
N THR A 261 19.65 14.32 -4.51
CA THR A 261 19.03 13.27 -5.33
C THR A 261 20.13 12.54 -6.09
N MET A 262 19.77 11.50 -6.84
CA MET A 262 20.70 10.83 -7.75
C MET A 262 21.32 11.77 -8.81
N ASP A 263 20.62 12.86 -9.17
CA ASP A 263 20.98 13.77 -10.24
C ASP A 263 21.36 15.18 -9.74
N GLY A 264 21.65 15.35 -8.45
CA GLY A 264 22.02 16.65 -7.84
C GLY A 264 21.07 17.10 -6.75
N VAL A 265 21.07 18.40 -6.44
CA VAL A 265 20.26 19.00 -5.35
C VAL A 265 18.91 19.46 -5.90
N LYS A 266 17.84 19.12 -5.19
CA LYS A 266 16.47 19.57 -5.48
C LYS A 266 15.77 20.15 -4.26
N THR A 267 14.71 20.92 -4.54
CA THR A 267 13.79 21.40 -3.52
C THR A 267 12.75 20.32 -3.21
N TRP A 268 12.65 19.94 -1.96
CA TRP A 268 11.67 19.03 -1.44
C TRP A 268 10.74 19.72 -0.44
N MET A 269 9.60 19.11 -0.19
CA MET A 269 8.71 19.46 0.91
C MET A 269 8.74 18.36 1.98
N VAL A 270 8.57 18.80 3.23
CA VAL A 270 8.48 17.94 4.42
C VAL A 270 7.31 18.42 5.27
N HIS A 271 6.54 17.52 5.87
CA HIS A 271 5.58 17.91 6.90
C HIS A 271 6.32 18.40 8.16
N ARG A 272 5.88 19.49 8.78
CA ARG A 272 6.59 20.07 9.95
C ARG A 272 6.81 19.08 11.09
N ASP A 273 5.85 18.15 11.32
CA ASP A 273 5.98 17.12 12.36
C ASP A 273 7.10 16.12 12.08
N ASN A 274 7.57 16.04 10.83
CA ASN A 274 8.67 15.18 10.41
C ASN A 274 10.04 15.89 10.46
N LEU A 275 10.12 17.17 10.79
CA LEU A 275 11.39 17.90 10.90
C LEU A 275 12.34 17.34 11.95
N PRO A 276 11.88 16.95 13.16
CA PRO A 276 12.75 16.30 14.13
C PRO A 276 13.33 14.97 13.60
N LEU A 277 12.53 14.22 12.82
CA LEU A 277 12.99 12.99 12.19
C LEU A 277 14.05 13.25 11.12
N LEU A 278 13.87 14.30 10.31
CA LEU A 278 14.84 14.74 9.31
C LEU A 278 16.17 15.11 9.95
N GLN A 279 16.15 15.84 11.08
CA GLN A 279 17.34 16.22 11.82
C GLN A 279 18.09 14.97 12.32
N ARG A 280 17.41 14.03 12.96
CA ARG A 280 17.98 12.77 13.41
C ARG A 280 18.58 11.94 12.26
N ALA A 281 17.91 11.94 11.10
CA ALA A 281 18.41 11.29 9.91
C ALA A 281 19.73 11.94 9.41
N ALA A 282 19.80 13.27 9.43
CA ALA A 282 21.00 14.02 9.04
C ALA A 282 22.17 13.83 10.00
N GLU A 283 21.90 13.63 11.28
CA GLU A 283 22.90 13.32 12.33
C GLU A 283 23.36 11.84 12.28
N GLY A 284 22.72 10.99 11.44
CA GLY A 284 23.07 9.58 11.29
C GLY A 284 22.46 8.66 12.34
N ASP A 285 21.49 9.15 13.13
CA ASP A 285 20.79 8.35 14.15
C ASP A 285 19.79 7.35 13.56
N LEU A 286 19.38 7.55 12.31
CA LEU A 286 18.52 6.63 11.60
C LEU A 286 19.35 5.79 10.63
N LYS A 287 19.57 4.53 11.00
CA LYS A 287 20.32 3.56 10.18
C LYS A 287 19.35 2.50 9.67
N PRO A 288 18.97 2.54 8.37
CA PRO A 288 18.23 1.43 7.77
C PRO A 288 19.11 0.17 7.74
N GLU A 289 18.66 -0.89 8.41
CA GLU A 289 19.40 -2.16 8.51
C GLU A 289 18.63 -3.32 7.87
N ARG A 290 17.37 -3.07 7.46
CA ARG A 290 16.51 -4.11 6.92
C ARG A 290 16.92 -4.57 5.53
N THR A 291 16.89 -5.88 5.31
CA THR A 291 16.84 -6.49 3.98
C THR A 291 15.48 -7.16 3.82
N THR A 292 14.70 -6.76 2.83
CA THR A 292 13.33 -7.27 2.66
C THR A 292 12.87 -7.19 1.20
N PHE A 293 11.73 -7.82 0.91
CA PHE A 293 11.10 -7.81 -0.41
C PHE A 293 9.82 -7.00 -0.34
N LEU A 294 9.67 -6.05 -1.26
CA LEU A 294 8.53 -5.17 -1.30
C LEU A 294 7.47 -5.72 -2.27
N ALA A 295 6.19 -5.52 -1.94
CA ALA A 295 5.13 -5.81 -2.88
C ALA A 295 5.19 -4.83 -4.06
N PRO A 296 4.81 -5.23 -5.29
CA PRO A 296 4.76 -4.31 -6.42
C PRO A 296 3.85 -3.11 -6.20
N PHE A 297 2.83 -3.24 -5.34
CA PHE A 297 1.88 -2.20 -4.95
C PHE A 297 2.19 -1.57 -3.60
N ASP A 298 3.44 -1.66 -3.13
CA ASP A 298 3.84 -1.07 -1.86
C ASP A 298 3.74 0.45 -1.88
N SER A 299 3.29 1.04 -0.76
CA SER A 299 3.10 2.48 -0.61
C SER A 299 4.37 3.30 -0.82
N LEU A 300 5.55 2.69 -0.69
CA LEU A 300 6.83 3.32 -1.00
C LEU A 300 6.87 3.86 -2.44
N PHE A 301 6.17 3.21 -3.38
CA PHE A 301 6.19 3.53 -4.81
C PHE A 301 5.02 4.40 -5.29
N TRP A 302 4.15 4.90 -4.43
CA TRP A 302 2.97 5.68 -4.83
C TRP A 302 3.25 7.17 -5.12
N ALA A 303 4.49 7.56 -5.19
CA ALA A 303 4.90 8.96 -5.36
C ALA A 303 5.56 9.24 -6.72
N GLY A 304 5.09 8.58 -7.77
CA GLY A 304 5.59 8.79 -9.14
C GLY A 304 7.10 8.59 -9.26
N GLU A 305 7.82 9.59 -9.79
CA GLU A 305 9.27 9.50 -10.03
C GLU A 305 10.15 9.66 -8.76
N ARG A 306 9.57 9.66 -7.55
CA ARG A 306 10.33 9.86 -6.31
C ARG A 306 11.35 8.75 -6.06
N ASP A 307 10.98 7.49 -6.33
CA ASP A 307 11.86 6.33 -6.22
C ASP A 307 13.06 6.44 -7.18
N GLN A 308 12.86 6.96 -8.38
CA GLN A 308 13.95 7.23 -9.32
C GLN A 308 14.87 8.35 -8.81
N LYS A 309 14.31 9.43 -8.26
CA LYS A 309 15.09 10.56 -7.72
C LYS A 309 15.90 10.17 -6.48
N LEU A 310 15.33 9.32 -5.61
CA LEU A 310 15.98 8.92 -4.37
C LEU A 310 16.87 7.69 -4.51
N TRP A 311 16.54 6.73 -5.38
CA TRP A 311 17.26 5.44 -5.46
C TRP A 311 17.79 5.11 -6.85
N GLY A 312 17.50 5.90 -7.88
CA GLY A 312 17.76 5.51 -9.27
C GLY A 312 16.93 4.30 -9.72
N PHE A 313 15.92 3.93 -8.94
CA PHE A 313 15.10 2.74 -9.16
C PHE A 313 13.79 3.13 -9.83
N ASN A 314 13.41 2.38 -10.85
CA ASN A 314 12.14 2.58 -11.54
C ASN A 314 11.21 1.40 -11.27
N GLN A 315 10.21 1.60 -10.42
CA GLN A 315 9.17 0.59 -10.17
C GLN A 315 8.16 0.60 -11.30
N VAL A 316 8.02 -0.54 -11.98
CA VAL A 316 7.09 -0.72 -13.09
C VAL A 316 6.14 -1.88 -12.80
N LEU A 317 4.85 -1.64 -12.93
CA LEU A 317 3.80 -2.66 -12.80
C LEU A 317 3.60 -3.39 -14.13
N GLU A 318 4.41 -4.41 -14.40
CA GLU A 318 4.38 -5.14 -15.67
C GLU A 318 3.24 -6.18 -15.76
N CYS A 319 2.51 -6.42 -14.67
CA CYS A 319 1.31 -7.27 -14.68
C CYS A 319 0.21 -6.73 -15.63
N TYR A 320 0.22 -5.44 -15.92
CA TYR A 320 -0.70 -4.79 -16.87
C TYR A 320 -0.18 -4.72 -18.31
N LYS A 321 1.09 -5.13 -18.54
CA LYS A 321 1.68 -5.20 -19.87
C LYS A 321 1.43 -6.58 -20.51
N ARG A 322 1.38 -6.62 -21.83
CA ARG A 322 1.39 -7.88 -22.58
C ARG A 322 2.67 -8.67 -22.26
N PRO A 323 2.66 -9.99 -22.32
CA PRO A 323 3.84 -10.82 -21.97
C PRO A 323 5.11 -10.42 -22.73
N GLU A 324 5.00 -10.10 -24.01
CA GLU A 324 6.11 -9.68 -24.90
C GLU A 324 6.70 -8.31 -24.56
N ASP A 325 5.94 -7.45 -23.89
CA ASP A 325 6.37 -6.10 -23.51
C ASP A 325 7.00 -6.04 -22.10
N ARG A 326 7.08 -7.18 -21.40
CA ARG A 326 7.63 -7.26 -20.04
C ARG A 326 9.14 -7.39 -20.07
N ILE A 327 9.82 -6.51 -19.34
CA ILE A 327 11.29 -6.48 -19.23
C ILE A 327 11.76 -7.40 -18.09
N TYR A 328 11.12 -7.28 -16.93
CA TYR A 328 11.54 -7.95 -15.69
C TYR A 328 10.69 -9.17 -15.35
N GLY A 329 9.41 -9.16 -15.66
CA GLY A 329 8.50 -10.27 -15.36
C GLY A 329 7.06 -9.81 -15.12
N TYR A 330 6.26 -10.71 -14.55
CA TYR A 330 4.83 -10.46 -14.37
C TYR A 330 4.52 -9.66 -13.10
N PHE A 331 5.10 -10.08 -11.96
CA PHE A 331 4.77 -9.53 -10.64
C PHE A 331 6.04 -9.38 -9.80
N CYS A 332 6.92 -8.48 -10.24
CA CYS A 332 8.26 -8.34 -9.69
C CYS A 332 8.28 -7.69 -8.32
N PHE A 333 8.97 -8.33 -7.38
CA PHE A 333 9.21 -7.83 -6.04
C PHE A 333 10.55 -7.10 -5.98
N PRO A 334 10.57 -5.77 -5.71
CA PRO A 334 11.79 -5.05 -5.42
C PRO A 334 12.51 -5.60 -4.17
N ILE A 335 13.83 -5.59 -4.20
CA ILE A 335 14.70 -5.98 -3.10
C ILE A 335 15.23 -4.70 -2.44
N LEU A 336 14.81 -4.45 -1.22
CA LEU A 336 15.40 -3.43 -0.36
C LEU A 336 16.54 -4.06 0.45
N HIS A 337 17.71 -3.45 0.42
CA HIS A 337 18.84 -3.79 1.28
C HIS A 337 19.36 -2.52 1.93
N ARG A 338 19.18 -2.41 3.25
CA ARG A 338 19.49 -1.20 4.01
C ARG A 338 18.75 0.03 3.43
N ASP A 339 19.49 1.04 2.96
CA ASP A 339 18.93 2.26 2.37
C ASP A 339 18.83 2.21 0.83
N ARG A 340 19.03 1.04 0.19
CA ARG A 340 19.10 0.90 -1.27
C ARG A 340 18.09 -0.09 -1.84
N LEU A 341 17.47 0.27 -2.94
CA LEU A 341 16.73 -0.66 -3.80
C LEU A 341 17.74 -1.30 -4.75
N VAL A 342 18.12 -2.54 -4.47
CA VAL A 342 19.28 -3.19 -5.08
C VAL A 342 18.95 -4.13 -6.22
N GLY A 343 17.67 -4.47 -6.39
CA GLY A 343 17.26 -5.41 -7.43
C GLY A 343 15.79 -5.76 -7.36
N ARG A 344 15.40 -6.78 -8.09
CA ARG A 344 14.03 -7.31 -8.13
C ARG A 344 14.00 -8.77 -8.57
N PHE A 345 12.90 -9.46 -8.27
CA PHE A 345 12.68 -10.81 -8.77
C PHE A 345 11.22 -11.08 -9.12
N ASP A 346 10.98 -11.95 -10.10
CA ASP A 346 9.63 -12.43 -10.52
C ASP A 346 9.38 -13.82 -9.92
N PRO A 347 8.63 -13.94 -8.81
CA PRO A 347 8.38 -15.21 -8.15
C PRO A 347 7.17 -15.94 -8.72
N LYS A 348 7.14 -17.26 -8.49
CA LYS A 348 5.95 -18.10 -8.59
C LYS A 348 6.03 -19.22 -7.55
N LEU A 349 5.05 -19.32 -6.68
CA LEU A 349 4.97 -20.39 -5.70
C LEU A 349 4.17 -21.57 -6.27
N ASP A 350 4.83 -22.73 -6.38
CA ASP A 350 4.16 -24.01 -6.56
C ASP A 350 3.78 -24.56 -5.16
N ARG A 351 2.54 -24.34 -4.77
CA ARG A 351 2.04 -24.76 -3.46
C ARG A 351 1.93 -26.26 -3.29
N LYS A 352 1.76 -27.01 -4.39
CA LYS A 352 1.65 -28.49 -4.33
C LYS A 352 3.01 -29.11 -4.06
N MET A 353 4.04 -28.60 -4.72
CA MET A 353 5.41 -29.10 -4.56
C MET A 353 6.15 -28.40 -3.39
N GLY A 354 5.64 -27.27 -2.91
CA GLY A 354 6.32 -26.44 -1.91
C GLY A 354 7.59 -25.78 -2.45
N VAL A 355 7.60 -25.41 -3.73
CA VAL A 355 8.77 -24.81 -4.39
C VAL A 355 8.48 -23.37 -4.76
N LEU A 356 9.33 -22.45 -4.30
CA LEU A 356 9.35 -21.08 -4.79
C LEU A 356 10.26 -21.00 -6.02
N HIS A 357 9.69 -20.68 -7.17
CA HIS A 357 10.45 -20.41 -8.39
C HIS A 357 10.70 -18.91 -8.51
N LEU A 358 11.94 -18.48 -8.65
CA LEU A 358 12.27 -17.17 -9.18
C LEU A 358 12.44 -17.33 -10.70
N LYS A 359 11.44 -16.94 -11.45
CA LYS A 359 11.48 -16.96 -12.92
C LYS A 359 12.63 -16.07 -13.42
N ALA A 360 12.87 -14.97 -12.70
CA ALA A 360 14.00 -14.10 -12.92
C ALA A 360 14.40 -13.43 -11.60
N LEU A 361 15.70 -13.20 -11.44
CA LEU A 361 16.33 -12.48 -10.34
C LEU A 361 17.31 -11.48 -10.93
N TYR A 362 17.16 -10.21 -10.59
CA TYR A 362 17.96 -9.13 -11.13
C TYR A 362 18.60 -8.30 -10.01
N LEU A 363 19.85 -7.87 -10.23
CA LEU A 363 20.40 -6.70 -9.55
C LEU A 363 20.29 -5.48 -10.46
N GLU A 364 20.13 -4.31 -9.85
CA GLU A 364 20.15 -3.05 -10.58
C GLU A 364 21.56 -2.76 -11.07
N PRO A 365 21.70 -2.01 -12.19
CA PRO A 365 23.02 -1.67 -12.75
C PRO A 365 23.95 -1.03 -11.71
N GLY A 366 25.22 -1.47 -11.69
CA GLY A 366 26.22 -0.97 -10.76
C GLY A 366 26.14 -1.52 -9.34
N ILE A 367 25.24 -2.46 -9.06
CA ILE A 367 25.19 -3.19 -7.80
C ILE A 367 26.00 -4.49 -7.91
N GLU A 368 27.02 -4.61 -7.07
CA GLU A 368 27.84 -5.84 -6.99
C GLU A 368 27.27 -6.79 -5.93
N PRO A 369 27.19 -8.11 -6.23
CA PRO A 369 26.73 -9.12 -5.28
C PRO A 369 27.84 -9.48 -4.29
N ASP A 370 28.21 -8.53 -3.41
CA ASP A 370 29.12 -8.79 -2.31
C ASP A 370 28.51 -9.74 -1.27
N ASN A 371 29.33 -10.21 -0.35
CA ASN A 371 28.91 -11.20 0.64
C ASN A 371 27.88 -10.65 1.62
N GLU A 372 27.93 -9.36 1.92
CA GLU A 372 27.00 -8.73 2.85
C GLU A 372 25.58 -8.63 2.25
N LEU A 373 25.48 -8.12 1.02
CA LEU A 373 24.23 -8.07 0.27
C LEU A 373 23.64 -9.47 0.11
N VAL A 374 24.46 -10.43 -0.34
CA VAL A 374 23.99 -11.81 -0.56
C VAL A 374 23.52 -12.45 0.73
N ALA A 375 24.25 -12.29 1.84
CA ALA A 375 23.86 -12.81 3.15
C ALA A 375 22.52 -12.19 3.63
N GLY A 376 22.37 -10.88 3.46
CA GLY A 376 21.11 -10.18 3.79
C GLY A 376 19.94 -10.70 2.97
N VAL A 377 20.10 -10.82 1.66
CA VAL A 377 19.06 -11.34 0.76
C VAL A 377 18.74 -12.81 1.05
N ALA A 378 19.76 -13.64 1.36
CA ALA A 378 19.56 -15.04 1.75
C ALA A 378 18.78 -15.16 3.06
N ALA A 379 19.09 -14.33 4.07
CA ALA A 379 18.36 -14.29 5.32
C ALA A 379 16.88 -13.90 5.11
N ALA A 380 16.62 -12.84 4.32
CA ALA A 380 15.26 -12.44 3.95
C ALA A 380 14.54 -13.55 3.17
N MET A 381 15.25 -14.25 2.26
CA MET A 381 14.66 -15.32 1.45
C MET A 381 14.32 -16.54 2.32
N ARG A 382 15.14 -16.93 3.28
CA ARG A 382 14.79 -18.00 4.25
C ARG A 382 13.52 -17.65 5.03
N CYS A 383 13.40 -16.42 5.53
CA CYS A 383 12.18 -15.96 6.21
C CYS A 383 10.97 -15.99 5.28
N PHE A 384 11.14 -15.58 4.04
CA PHE A 384 10.08 -15.54 3.03
C PHE A 384 9.61 -16.96 2.66
N LEU A 385 10.54 -17.90 2.45
CA LEU A 385 10.23 -19.32 2.21
C LEU A 385 9.46 -19.92 3.39
N SER A 386 9.95 -19.71 4.61
CA SER A 386 9.33 -20.21 5.84
C SER A 386 7.89 -19.69 6.00
N TRP A 387 7.69 -18.39 5.81
CA TRP A 387 6.35 -17.79 5.91
C TRP A 387 5.35 -18.34 4.90
N HIS A 388 5.82 -18.77 3.72
CA HIS A 388 5.00 -19.40 2.68
C HIS A 388 4.96 -20.93 2.76
N SER A 389 5.56 -21.52 3.79
CA SER A 389 5.74 -22.99 3.90
C SER A 389 6.38 -23.62 2.65
N ALA A 390 7.25 -22.85 1.97
CA ALA A 390 8.00 -23.33 0.84
C ALA A 390 9.24 -24.11 1.32
N LYS A 391 9.46 -25.31 0.76
CA LYS A 391 10.52 -26.25 1.15
C LYS A 391 11.84 -25.98 0.43
N SER A 392 11.77 -25.35 -0.73
CA SER A 392 12.96 -25.08 -1.56
C SER A 392 12.77 -23.86 -2.46
N LEU A 393 13.90 -23.34 -2.90
CA LEU A 393 14.02 -22.26 -3.89
C LEU A 393 14.58 -22.82 -5.19
N ASN A 394 14.03 -22.40 -6.33
CA ASN A 394 14.59 -22.64 -7.64
C ASN A 394 14.72 -21.32 -8.42
N ILE A 395 15.94 -20.97 -8.83
CA ILE A 395 16.23 -19.77 -9.63
C ILE A 395 16.40 -20.18 -11.09
N LEU A 396 15.44 -19.78 -11.94
CA LEU A 396 15.47 -20.14 -13.37
C LEU A 396 16.39 -19.24 -14.18
N ARG A 397 16.50 -17.97 -13.80
CA ARG A 397 17.38 -16.97 -14.44
C ARG A 397 17.88 -15.98 -13.40
N SER A 398 19.16 -15.61 -13.48
CA SER A 398 19.73 -14.53 -12.69
C SER A 398 20.60 -13.61 -13.56
N ALA A 399 20.51 -12.32 -13.33
CA ALA A 399 21.34 -11.31 -13.96
C ALA A 399 21.83 -10.31 -12.89
N PRO A 400 23.14 -10.33 -12.54
CA PRO A 400 24.18 -11.25 -13.07
C PRO A 400 24.01 -12.69 -12.58
N ALA A 401 24.51 -13.66 -13.34
CA ALA A 401 24.45 -15.09 -12.98
C ALA A 401 25.07 -15.36 -11.61
N ALA A 402 26.21 -14.72 -11.33
CA ALA A 402 26.93 -14.84 -10.06
C ALA A 402 26.06 -14.50 -8.83
N PHE A 403 25.05 -13.64 -8.96
CA PHE A 403 24.16 -13.32 -7.85
C PHE A 403 23.29 -14.53 -7.46
N GLY A 404 22.65 -15.17 -8.44
CA GLY A 404 21.85 -16.38 -8.20
C GLY A 404 22.68 -17.53 -7.64
N GLU A 405 23.90 -17.75 -8.19
CA GLU A 405 24.82 -18.78 -7.71
C GLU A 405 25.26 -18.54 -6.26
N LYS A 406 25.66 -17.31 -5.94
CA LYS A 406 26.01 -16.95 -4.56
C LYS A 406 24.82 -17.09 -3.62
N LEU A 407 23.63 -16.61 -4.01
CA LEU A 407 22.44 -16.70 -3.19
C LEU A 407 22.11 -18.16 -2.83
N MET A 408 22.20 -19.08 -3.79
CA MET A 408 21.97 -20.51 -3.55
C MET A 408 23.01 -21.14 -2.60
N ARG A 409 24.24 -20.62 -2.54
CA ARG A 409 25.26 -21.10 -1.57
C ARG A 409 25.03 -20.59 -0.15
N PHE A 410 24.36 -19.44 0.00
CA PHE A 410 24.04 -18.84 1.29
C PHE A 410 22.72 -19.31 1.88
N LEU A 411 21.86 -20.00 1.10
CA LEU A 411 20.61 -20.60 1.54
C LEU A 411 20.79 -21.99 2.12
#